data_01ba6a9a152fac26883773250fae0106
#
_entry.id   01ba6a9a152fac26883773250fae0106
#
_cell.length_a   1.000
_cell.length_b   1.000
_cell.length_c   1.000
_cell.angle_alpha   90.00
_cell.angle_beta   90.00
_cell.angle_gamma   90.00
#
_symmetry.space_group_name_H-M   'P 1'
#
loop_
_entity.id
_entity.type
_entity.pdbx_description
1 polymer ?
#
loop_
_entity_poly.entity_id
_entity_poly.type
_entity_poly.pdbx_seq_one_letter_code
_entity_poly.pdbx_strand_id
1 'polypeptide(L)'
;VTTKKGKAGTSRINYTGEFTMRMEPKYNDFNIMNSQEQMGVYKEMEANGYLTLAGTFRAANSGVYGKMYHLINDYNPVTGGYGLLNTEEARNAYLREAEYRNTDWFDELFNTNVMQNHAVSLSTGTEKASYYASLSFMNDPGWTRQSSVQCYTANVNAFYHLSKKFEVNLIGNAAYRKQKAPGTLGSGIDVVSGEVKRDFDINPYSYALNTSRTLDYIEYYVRNYAPFNITNELVNNYMDLNVLDSKFQAELKYRPISKVELAVLGAYKYSTTTQSHYIKDYSNQAWAYRAMDDATMRDANPWLYTDPDKANSLPVSVLPVGGFFKETKYSMNSWDFRATGSYNDVYNEDHIFNFFGGMEANSVDRSETWYNGAGMQYDMGMLAAYDYLFFKQGSEENAQYYTVKSTSTRSVAFFG
;
A
#
# COMPACT_ATOMS: atom_id res chain seq x y z
N VAL A 1 13.61 -10.37 25.33
CA VAL A 1 12.13 -10.45 25.34
C VAL A 1 11.77 -11.77 26.00
N THR A 2 11.16 -11.73 27.16
CA THR A 2 10.67 -12.94 27.86
C THR A 2 9.29 -13.31 27.31
N THR A 3 9.17 -14.51 26.75
CA THR A 3 7.88 -15.05 26.29
C THR A 3 7.01 -15.45 27.52
N LYS A 4 5.70 -15.22 27.41
CA LYS A 4 4.75 -15.65 28.45
C LYS A 4 4.79 -17.17 28.57
N LYS A 5 4.86 -17.69 29.83
CA LYS A 5 4.83 -19.12 30.16
C LYS A 5 3.61 -19.43 31.01
N GLY A 6 3.08 -20.65 30.93
CA GLY A 6 2.07 -21.16 31.82
C GLY A 6 2.62 -21.38 33.23
N LYS A 7 1.76 -21.21 34.25
CA LYS A 7 2.09 -21.52 35.66
C LYS A 7 1.58 -22.90 36.02
N ALA A 8 2.35 -23.66 36.81
CA ALA A 8 1.95 -24.95 37.31
C ALA A 8 0.66 -24.87 38.14
N GLY A 9 -0.22 -25.86 37.98
CA GLY A 9 -1.45 -26.01 38.80
C GLY A 9 -2.60 -25.07 38.38
N THR A 10 -2.47 -24.24 37.36
CA THR A 10 -3.55 -23.33 36.94
C THR A 10 -3.74 -23.34 35.43
N SER A 11 -4.99 -23.51 34.99
CA SER A 11 -5.40 -23.28 33.62
C SER A 11 -6.18 -21.96 33.56
N ARG A 12 -5.78 -21.07 32.66
CA ARG A 12 -6.42 -19.76 32.47
C ARG A 12 -6.69 -19.52 30.97
N ILE A 13 -7.93 -19.17 30.71
CA ILE A 13 -8.32 -18.64 29.42
C ILE A 13 -8.58 -17.14 29.59
N ASN A 14 -7.97 -16.32 28.78
CA ASN A 14 -8.22 -14.89 28.76
C ASN A 14 -8.72 -14.48 27.39
N TYR A 15 -9.73 -13.64 27.38
CA TYR A 15 -10.18 -12.92 26.19
C TYR A 15 -9.98 -11.44 26.42
N THR A 16 -9.50 -10.75 25.39
CA THR A 16 -9.36 -9.30 25.35
C THR A 16 -10.03 -8.80 24.08
N GLY A 17 -11.00 -7.91 24.23
CA GLY A 17 -11.60 -7.15 23.13
C GLY A 17 -11.20 -5.69 23.26
N GLU A 18 -10.69 -5.11 22.18
CA GLU A 18 -10.30 -3.71 22.10
C GLU A 18 -11.03 -3.09 20.92
N PHE A 19 -11.64 -1.92 21.14
CA PHE A 19 -12.38 -1.17 20.14
C PHE A 19 -11.85 0.24 20.12
N THR A 20 -11.37 0.67 18.95
CA THR A 20 -10.88 2.02 18.75
C THR A 20 -11.71 2.69 17.67
N MET A 21 -12.39 3.77 18.05
CA MET A 21 -13.18 4.56 17.11
C MET A 21 -12.36 5.73 16.58
N ARG A 22 -12.40 5.92 15.27
CA ARG A 22 -11.86 7.09 14.59
C ARG A 22 -12.99 7.79 13.85
N MET A 23 -13.23 9.03 14.22
CA MET A 23 -14.22 9.87 13.56
C MET A 23 -13.70 10.39 12.22
N GLU A 24 -14.58 10.63 11.28
CA GLU A 24 -14.24 11.35 10.05
C GLU A 24 -13.85 12.80 10.37
N PRO A 25 -12.89 13.39 9.62
CA PRO A 25 -12.55 14.81 9.75
C PRO A 25 -13.71 15.67 9.27
N LYS A 26 -13.76 16.90 9.74
CA LYS A 26 -14.78 17.88 9.33
C LYS A 26 -14.13 19.19 8.86
N TYR A 27 -14.73 19.82 7.86
CA TYR A 27 -14.22 21.10 7.37
C TYR A 27 -14.18 22.19 8.44
N ASN A 28 -15.01 22.11 9.47
CA ASN A 28 -14.97 23.05 10.59
C ASN A 28 -13.67 22.99 11.41
N ASP A 29 -12.90 21.92 11.28
CA ASP A 29 -11.61 21.75 11.95
C ASP A 29 -10.47 22.39 11.14
N PHE A 30 -10.75 22.93 9.95
CA PHE A 30 -9.76 23.49 9.03
C PHE A 30 -10.17 24.88 8.55
N ASN A 31 -9.19 25.74 8.29
CA ASN A 31 -9.43 27.05 7.68
C ASN A 31 -9.37 26.95 6.16
N ILE A 32 -10.41 26.40 5.56
CA ILE A 32 -10.51 26.14 4.11
C ILE A 32 -11.75 26.90 3.59
N MET A 33 -11.57 27.59 2.45
CA MET A 33 -12.65 28.33 1.78
C MET A 33 -13.82 27.41 1.43
N ASN A 34 -15.04 27.89 1.61
CA ASN A 34 -16.25 27.28 1.09
C ASN A 34 -16.41 27.54 -0.42
N SER A 35 -17.42 26.92 -1.07
CA SER A 35 -17.66 27.10 -2.51
C SER A 35 -17.91 28.53 -2.91
N GLN A 36 -18.65 29.28 -2.13
CA GLN A 36 -18.97 30.67 -2.44
C GLN A 36 -17.74 31.56 -2.42
N GLU A 37 -16.86 31.40 -1.43
CA GLU A 37 -15.60 32.11 -1.33
C GLU A 37 -14.67 31.75 -2.50
N GLN A 38 -14.57 30.47 -2.84
CA GLN A 38 -13.78 29.99 -3.98
C GLN A 38 -14.28 30.50 -5.31
N MET A 39 -15.60 30.49 -5.53
CA MET A 39 -16.19 31.04 -6.75
C MET A 39 -16.00 32.55 -6.86
N GLY A 40 -15.95 33.28 -5.73
CA GLY A 40 -15.57 34.67 -5.69
C GLY A 40 -14.16 34.91 -6.26
N VAL A 41 -13.17 34.11 -5.83
CA VAL A 41 -11.81 34.14 -6.34
C VAL A 41 -11.76 33.78 -7.83
N TYR A 42 -12.48 32.73 -8.25
CA TYR A 42 -12.51 32.32 -9.66
C TYR A 42 -13.14 33.38 -10.58
N LYS A 43 -14.16 34.07 -10.13
CA LYS A 43 -14.76 35.17 -10.86
C LYS A 43 -13.78 36.35 -11.05
N GLU A 44 -13.00 36.64 -10.04
CA GLU A 44 -11.93 37.65 -10.16
C GLU A 44 -10.82 37.20 -11.11
N MET A 45 -10.43 35.92 -11.07
CA MET A 45 -9.48 35.33 -12.03
C MET A 45 -10.01 35.38 -13.46
N GLU A 46 -11.30 35.10 -13.68
CA GLU A 46 -11.95 35.22 -15.00
C GLU A 46 -11.90 36.66 -15.52
N ALA A 47 -12.28 37.63 -14.68
CA ALA A 47 -12.26 39.04 -15.01
C ALA A 47 -10.86 39.54 -15.38
N ASN A 48 -9.81 38.96 -14.81
CA ASN A 48 -8.41 39.24 -15.09
C ASN A 48 -7.84 38.41 -16.28
N GLY A 49 -8.66 37.57 -16.91
CA GLY A 49 -8.26 36.80 -18.09
C GLY A 49 -7.46 35.53 -17.82
N TYR A 50 -7.39 35.06 -16.57
CA TYR A 50 -6.68 33.82 -16.22
C TYR A 50 -7.50 32.55 -16.50
N LEU A 51 -8.83 32.63 -16.52
CA LEU A 51 -9.72 31.51 -16.77
C LEU A 51 -10.38 31.62 -18.16
N THR A 52 -9.58 31.67 -19.22
CA THR A 52 -10.06 31.74 -20.59
C THR A 52 -10.34 30.34 -21.14
N LEU A 53 -11.19 30.27 -22.19
CA LEU A 53 -11.42 29.01 -22.94
C LEU A 53 -10.10 28.38 -23.38
N ALA A 54 -9.19 29.14 -23.98
CA ALA A 54 -7.92 28.63 -24.46
C ALA A 54 -7.00 28.12 -23.33
N GLY A 55 -7.05 28.79 -22.18
CA GLY A 55 -6.20 28.42 -21.03
C GLY A 55 -6.73 27.24 -20.21
N THR A 56 -8.06 27.05 -20.13
CA THR A 56 -8.67 26.06 -19.23
C THR A 56 -9.21 24.83 -19.95
N PHE A 57 -9.72 24.95 -21.17
CA PHE A 57 -10.28 23.83 -21.93
C PHE A 57 -9.26 22.71 -22.18
N ARG A 58 -8.01 23.09 -22.47
CA ARG A 58 -6.91 22.17 -22.81
C ARG A 58 -5.91 21.98 -21.67
N ALA A 59 -6.21 22.54 -20.50
CA ALA A 59 -5.34 22.39 -19.35
C ALA A 59 -5.29 20.94 -18.87
N ALA A 60 -4.12 20.49 -18.45
CA ALA A 60 -3.93 19.18 -17.83
C ALA A 60 -4.75 19.04 -16.54
N ASN A 61 -4.94 20.17 -15.85
CA ASN A 61 -5.84 20.28 -14.68
C ASN A 61 -6.88 21.33 -14.98
N SER A 62 -8.15 20.96 -14.87
CA SER A 62 -9.28 21.88 -15.03
C SER A 62 -10.17 21.81 -13.78
N GLY A 63 -10.96 22.84 -13.61
CA GLY A 63 -11.96 22.92 -12.53
C GLY A 63 -13.32 23.20 -13.13
N VAL A 64 -14.15 23.94 -12.40
CA VAL A 64 -15.51 24.30 -12.81
C VAL A 64 -15.50 25.01 -14.18
N TYR A 65 -14.59 25.93 -14.42
CA TYR A 65 -14.51 26.66 -15.70
C TYR A 65 -14.07 25.74 -16.83
N GLY A 66 -13.07 24.89 -16.63
CA GLY A 66 -12.66 23.92 -17.64
C GLY A 66 -13.79 22.96 -18.00
N LYS A 67 -14.53 22.45 -17.01
CA LYS A 67 -15.73 21.61 -17.24
C LYS A 67 -16.81 22.37 -18.00
N MET A 68 -17.08 23.62 -17.61
CA MET A 68 -18.04 24.48 -18.32
C MET A 68 -17.69 24.61 -19.80
N TYR A 69 -16.41 24.88 -20.11
CA TYR A 69 -15.98 25.02 -21.49
C TYR A 69 -15.98 23.71 -22.26
N HIS A 70 -15.72 22.57 -21.61
CA HIS A 70 -15.93 21.26 -22.23
C HIS A 70 -17.39 21.04 -22.60
N LEU A 71 -18.33 21.30 -21.67
CA LEU A 71 -19.76 21.12 -21.90
C LEU A 71 -20.30 22.01 -23.04
N ILE A 72 -19.79 23.24 -23.20
CA ILE A 72 -20.17 24.15 -24.30
C ILE A 72 -19.75 23.59 -25.67
N ASN A 73 -18.67 22.81 -25.75
CA ASN A 73 -18.13 22.23 -26.97
C ASN A 73 -18.52 20.76 -27.17
N ASP A 74 -19.16 20.13 -26.17
CA ASP A 74 -19.60 18.74 -26.22
C ASP A 74 -20.95 18.61 -26.94
N TYR A 75 -20.89 18.37 -28.26
CA TYR A 75 -22.08 18.18 -29.10
C TYR A 75 -22.54 16.72 -29.04
N ASN A 76 -23.77 16.50 -28.61
CA ASN A 76 -24.41 15.21 -28.64
C ASN A 76 -25.22 15.01 -29.93
N PRO A 77 -24.77 14.14 -30.86
CA PRO A 77 -25.48 13.93 -32.12
C PRO A 77 -26.83 13.25 -31.98
N VAL A 78 -27.10 12.57 -30.85
CA VAL A 78 -28.36 11.88 -30.60
C VAL A 78 -29.44 12.87 -30.19
N THR A 79 -29.12 13.82 -29.32
CA THR A 79 -30.05 14.86 -28.85
C THR A 79 -30.07 16.11 -29.72
N GLY A 80 -29.07 16.30 -30.59
CA GLY A 80 -28.88 17.48 -31.41
C GLY A 80 -28.51 18.74 -30.62
N GLY A 81 -27.99 18.60 -29.41
CA GLY A 81 -27.65 19.69 -28.51
C GLY A 81 -26.24 19.63 -27.96
N TYR A 82 -25.81 20.69 -27.30
CA TYR A 82 -24.57 20.75 -26.53
C TYR A 82 -24.84 20.43 -25.09
N GLY A 83 -23.83 19.97 -24.37
CA GLY A 83 -23.92 19.69 -22.93
C GLY A 83 -24.27 20.93 -22.10
N LEU A 84 -23.86 22.11 -22.56
CA LEU A 84 -24.27 23.41 -22.03
C LEU A 84 -24.41 24.41 -23.18
N LEU A 85 -25.48 25.20 -23.16
CA LEU A 85 -25.65 26.29 -24.14
C LEU A 85 -24.61 27.39 -23.90
N ASN A 86 -24.00 27.87 -24.98
CA ASN A 86 -23.00 28.95 -24.91
C ASN A 86 -23.69 30.34 -24.87
N THR A 87 -24.60 30.53 -23.91
CA THR A 87 -25.20 31.83 -23.59
C THR A 87 -24.74 32.28 -22.22
N GLU A 88 -24.78 33.60 -21.97
CA GLU A 88 -24.39 34.17 -20.70
C GLU A 88 -25.27 33.64 -19.56
N GLU A 89 -26.56 33.52 -19.80
CA GLU A 89 -27.51 33.01 -18.82
C GLU A 89 -27.23 31.56 -18.43
N ALA A 90 -26.95 30.69 -19.40
CA ALA A 90 -26.68 29.28 -19.15
C ALA A 90 -25.33 29.09 -18.43
N ARG A 91 -24.29 29.83 -18.81
CA ARG A 91 -23.00 29.82 -18.13
C ARG A 91 -23.13 30.31 -16.69
N ASN A 92 -23.83 31.44 -16.48
CA ASN A 92 -24.04 31.98 -15.13
C ASN A 92 -24.88 31.04 -14.26
N ALA A 93 -25.87 30.34 -14.81
CA ALA A 93 -26.63 29.33 -14.10
C ALA A 93 -25.73 28.17 -13.63
N TYR A 94 -24.91 27.65 -14.54
CA TYR A 94 -23.93 26.58 -14.23
C TYR A 94 -22.94 26.98 -13.14
N LEU A 95 -22.36 28.18 -13.24
CA LEU A 95 -21.40 28.69 -12.24
C LEU A 95 -22.09 28.96 -10.89
N ARG A 96 -23.36 29.37 -10.88
CA ARG A 96 -24.12 29.54 -9.66
C ARG A 96 -24.38 28.22 -8.95
N GLU A 97 -24.63 27.12 -9.67
CA GLU A 97 -24.74 25.80 -9.05
C GLU A 97 -23.44 25.40 -8.35
N ALA A 98 -22.29 25.67 -8.95
CA ALA A 98 -21.00 25.42 -8.32
C ALA A 98 -20.77 26.29 -7.06
N GLU A 99 -21.27 27.55 -7.05
CA GLU A 99 -21.18 28.45 -5.90
C GLU A 99 -21.90 27.88 -4.66
N TYR A 100 -23.04 27.24 -4.83
CA TYR A 100 -23.83 26.70 -3.72
C TYR A 100 -23.54 25.23 -3.39
N ARG A 101 -22.70 24.54 -4.14
CA ARG A 101 -22.48 23.09 -4.02
C ARG A 101 -21.91 22.67 -2.68
N ASN A 102 -20.87 23.33 -2.19
CA ASN A 102 -20.21 23.05 -0.91
C ASN A 102 -19.87 21.57 -0.67
N THR A 103 -19.32 20.90 -1.68
CA THR A 103 -18.95 19.48 -1.55
C THR A 103 -18.12 19.24 -0.29
N ASP A 104 -18.57 18.28 0.51
CA ASP A 104 -17.84 17.81 1.67
C ASP A 104 -17.00 16.59 1.29
N TRP A 105 -15.75 16.85 0.88
CA TRP A 105 -14.84 15.77 0.49
C TRP A 105 -14.45 14.86 1.66
N PHE A 106 -14.59 15.32 2.91
CA PHE A 106 -14.34 14.43 4.03
C PHE A 106 -15.49 13.41 4.16
N ASP A 107 -16.75 13.84 4.07
CA ASP A 107 -17.90 12.93 4.08
C ASP A 107 -17.86 11.95 2.89
N GLU A 108 -17.42 12.41 1.70
CA GLU A 108 -17.36 11.57 0.51
C GLU A 108 -16.21 10.54 0.53
N LEU A 109 -15.10 10.83 1.20
CA LEU A 109 -13.88 10.03 1.11
C LEU A 109 -13.52 9.27 2.39
N PHE A 110 -14.16 9.60 3.51
CA PHE A 110 -13.85 9.02 4.82
C PHE A 110 -15.08 8.33 5.42
N ASN A 111 -14.83 7.56 6.45
CA ASN A 111 -15.86 6.95 7.26
C ASN A 111 -15.47 7.07 8.73
N THR A 112 -16.47 7.31 9.59
CA THR A 112 -16.29 6.98 10.99
C THR A 112 -16.12 5.47 11.11
N ASN A 113 -14.94 5.01 11.52
CA ASN A 113 -14.65 3.60 11.61
C ASN A 113 -14.45 3.12 13.05
N VAL A 114 -14.70 1.84 13.27
CA VAL A 114 -14.41 1.15 14.53
C VAL A 114 -13.46 0.01 14.24
N MET A 115 -12.19 0.20 14.58
CA MET A 115 -11.20 -0.87 14.58
C MET A 115 -11.51 -1.81 15.74
N GLN A 116 -11.46 -3.11 15.47
CA GLN A 116 -11.71 -4.16 16.43
C GLN A 116 -10.48 -5.06 16.54
N ASN A 117 -10.05 -5.35 17.76
CA ASN A 117 -8.98 -6.31 18.02
C ASN A 117 -9.47 -7.31 19.08
N HIS A 118 -9.50 -8.57 18.72
CA HIS A 118 -9.94 -9.68 19.56
C HIS A 118 -8.79 -10.63 19.77
N ALA A 119 -8.45 -10.91 21.02
CA ALA A 119 -7.38 -11.84 21.37
C ALA A 119 -7.88 -12.86 22.40
N VAL A 120 -7.62 -14.13 22.12
CA VAL A 120 -7.85 -15.23 23.04
C VAL A 120 -6.50 -15.84 23.39
N SER A 121 -6.26 -16.10 24.67
CA SER A 121 -5.07 -16.81 25.10
C SER A 121 -5.40 -17.88 26.13
N LEU A 122 -4.72 -19.02 26.00
CA LEU A 122 -4.73 -20.13 26.93
C LEU A 122 -3.36 -20.23 27.59
N SER A 123 -3.34 -20.29 28.90
CA SER A 123 -2.13 -20.55 29.68
C SER A 123 -2.43 -21.67 30.64
N THR A 124 -1.67 -22.75 30.58
CA THR A 124 -1.82 -23.91 31.47
C THR A 124 -0.46 -24.51 31.76
N GLY A 125 -0.35 -25.24 32.86
CA GLY A 125 0.89 -25.91 33.21
C GLY A 125 0.74 -26.94 34.33
N THR A 126 1.70 -27.83 34.35
CA THR A 126 1.96 -28.81 35.43
C THR A 126 3.36 -28.58 35.97
N GLU A 127 3.80 -29.36 36.96
CA GLU A 127 5.20 -29.32 37.43
C GLU A 127 6.21 -29.65 36.32
N LYS A 128 5.79 -30.45 35.32
CA LYS A 128 6.66 -30.94 34.26
C LYS A 128 6.49 -30.19 32.93
N ALA A 129 5.40 -29.45 32.74
CA ALA A 129 5.10 -28.83 31.46
C ALA A 129 4.37 -27.50 31.65
N SER A 130 4.66 -26.55 30.78
CA SER A 130 3.87 -25.32 30.66
C SER A 130 3.57 -25.00 29.19
N TYR A 131 2.35 -24.58 28.95
CA TYR A 131 1.84 -24.27 27.64
C TYR A 131 1.22 -22.88 27.65
N TYR A 132 1.52 -22.13 26.61
CA TYR A 132 0.85 -20.88 26.30
C TYR A 132 0.49 -20.90 24.81
N ALA A 133 -0.74 -20.60 24.51
CA ALA A 133 -1.20 -20.40 23.13
C ALA A 133 -2.03 -19.12 23.06
N SER A 134 -1.91 -18.36 22.01
CA SER A 134 -2.77 -17.21 21.75
C SER A 134 -3.09 -17.06 20.27
N LEU A 135 -4.32 -16.64 20.01
CA LEU A 135 -4.80 -16.24 18.69
C LEU A 135 -5.33 -14.83 18.79
N SER A 136 -5.03 -14.00 17.82
CA SER A 136 -5.68 -12.70 17.72
C SER A 136 -6.12 -12.40 16.29
N PHE A 137 -7.17 -11.61 16.20
CA PHE A 137 -7.72 -11.08 14.97
C PHE A 137 -7.97 -9.58 15.14
N MET A 138 -7.37 -8.78 14.29
CA MET A 138 -7.64 -7.35 14.19
C MET A 138 -8.31 -7.07 12.85
N ASN A 139 -9.39 -6.30 12.88
CA ASN A 139 -10.07 -5.78 11.70
C ASN A 139 -10.21 -4.27 11.81
N ASP A 140 -9.58 -3.57 10.89
CA ASP A 140 -9.74 -2.14 10.66
C ASP A 140 -10.43 -1.97 9.29
N PRO A 141 -11.70 -1.56 9.24
CA PRO A 141 -12.41 -1.35 7.97
C PRO A 141 -11.89 -0.15 7.17
N GLY A 142 -10.92 0.58 7.72
CA GLY A 142 -10.30 1.73 7.08
C GLY A 142 -10.99 3.05 7.40
N TRP A 143 -10.18 4.07 7.58
CA TRP A 143 -10.64 5.44 7.78
C TRP A 143 -11.02 6.11 6.45
N THR A 144 -10.26 5.84 5.40
CA THR A 144 -10.62 6.24 4.03
C THR A 144 -11.43 5.15 3.36
N ARG A 145 -12.41 5.55 2.54
CA ARG A 145 -13.20 4.60 1.74
C ARG A 145 -12.28 3.72 0.88
N GLN A 146 -12.66 2.47 0.63
CA GLN A 146 -11.88 1.47 -0.13
C GLN A 146 -10.53 1.11 0.50
N SER A 147 -10.27 1.44 1.75
CA SER A 147 -9.12 0.96 2.50
C SER A 147 -9.54 -0.03 3.58
N SER A 148 -8.65 -0.96 3.93
CA SER A 148 -8.89 -1.88 5.05
C SER A 148 -7.60 -2.56 5.49
N VAL A 149 -7.54 -2.97 6.76
CA VAL A 149 -6.45 -3.79 7.29
C VAL A 149 -7.03 -4.93 8.12
N GLN A 150 -6.57 -6.14 7.85
CA GLN A 150 -6.86 -7.33 8.65
C GLN A 150 -5.55 -7.98 9.08
N CYS A 151 -5.43 -8.29 10.36
CA CYS A 151 -4.27 -8.99 10.90
C CYS A 151 -4.71 -10.21 11.70
N TYR A 152 -4.06 -11.33 11.43
CA TYR A 152 -4.23 -12.59 12.16
C TYR A 152 -2.89 -12.93 12.80
N THR A 153 -2.88 -13.25 14.10
CA THR A 153 -1.66 -13.71 14.76
C THR A 153 -1.91 -14.99 15.53
N ALA A 154 -0.93 -15.87 15.52
CA ALA A 154 -0.94 -17.08 16.32
C ALA A 154 0.41 -17.23 17.02
N ASN A 155 0.39 -17.53 18.32
CA ASN A 155 1.59 -17.77 19.10
C ASN A 155 1.40 -19.04 19.93
N VAL A 156 2.42 -19.86 19.97
CA VAL A 156 2.50 -21.06 20.79
C VAL A 156 3.85 -21.10 21.49
N ASN A 157 3.83 -21.37 22.78
CA ASN A 157 5.02 -21.61 23.56
C ASN A 157 4.76 -22.86 24.44
N ALA A 158 5.52 -23.91 24.20
CA ALA A 158 5.42 -25.15 24.93
C ALA A 158 6.79 -25.47 25.56
N PHE A 159 6.82 -25.56 26.86
CA PHE A 159 8.00 -25.93 27.62
C PHE A 159 7.73 -27.24 28.35
N TYR A 160 8.66 -28.19 28.28
CA TYR A 160 8.50 -29.51 28.85
C TYR A 160 9.79 -30.05 29.48
N HIS A 161 9.73 -30.44 30.77
CA HIS A 161 10.76 -31.21 31.44
C HIS A 161 10.57 -32.71 31.17
N LEU A 162 11.24 -33.24 30.15
CA LEU A 162 11.22 -34.67 29.80
C LEU A 162 11.74 -35.52 30.95
N SER A 163 12.75 -35.02 31.63
CA SER A 163 13.32 -35.62 32.84
C SER A 163 14.05 -34.54 33.65
N LYS A 164 14.65 -34.94 34.81
CA LYS A 164 15.54 -34.02 35.56
C LYS A 164 16.75 -33.52 34.78
N LYS A 165 17.07 -34.18 33.65
CA LYS A 165 18.24 -33.89 32.82
C LYS A 165 17.88 -33.26 31.47
N PHE A 166 16.66 -33.41 30.98
CA PHE A 166 16.23 -32.96 29.65
C PHE A 166 15.06 -32.00 29.72
N GLU A 167 15.22 -30.88 29.05
CA GLU A 167 14.21 -29.85 28.84
C GLU A 167 14.05 -29.56 27.34
N VAL A 168 12.81 -29.39 26.89
CA VAL A 168 12.46 -28.98 25.52
C VAL A 168 11.65 -27.71 25.60
N ASN A 169 11.97 -26.75 24.78
CA ASN A 169 11.21 -25.52 24.58
C ASN A 169 10.86 -25.36 23.10
N LEU A 170 9.58 -25.26 22.78
CA LEU A 170 9.05 -25.06 21.44
C LEU A 170 8.36 -23.71 21.37
N ILE A 171 8.74 -22.89 20.41
CA ILE A 171 8.14 -21.56 20.18
C ILE A 171 7.70 -21.49 18.73
N GLY A 172 6.43 -21.21 18.51
CA GLY A 172 5.85 -20.94 17.21
C GLY A 172 5.18 -19.56 17.18
N ASN A 173 5.45 -18.78 16.18
CA ASN A 173 4.79 -17.50 15.93
C ASN A 173 4.40 -17.41 14.47
N ALA A 174 3.19 -16.96 14.18
CA ALA A 174 2.75 -16.66 12.83
C ALA A 174 1.93 -15.36 12.84
N ALA A 175 2.14 -14.54 11.84
CA ALA A 175 1.36 -13.33 11.60
C ALA A 175 1.03 -13.22 10.12
N TYR A 176 -0.24 -12.98 9.81
CA TYR A 176 -0.70 -12.69 8.46
C TYR A 176 -1.44 -11.36 8.44
N ARG A 177 -1.00 -10.44 7.58
CA ARG A 177 -1.62 -9.14 7.39
C ARG A 177 -2.08 -9.03 5.95
N LYS A 178 -3.34 -8.66 5.78
CA LYS A 178 -3.92 -8.27 4.51
C LYS A 178 -4.34 -6.80 4.60
N GLN A 179 -3.89 -5.99 3.65
CA GLN A 179 -4.22 -4.57 3.59
C GLN A 179 -4.62 -4.19 2.18
N LYS A 180 -5.68 -3.41 2.06
CA LYS A 180 -6.03 -2.67 0.85
C LYS A 180 -5.85 -1.18 1.11
N ALA A 181 -5.29 -0.45 0.15
CA ALA A 181 -5.06 0.99 0.23
C ALA A 181 -5.29 1.64 -1.14
N PRO A 182 -5.61 2.93 -1.22
CA PRO A 182 -5.59 3.68 -2.48
C PRO A 182 -4.22 3.58 -3.16
N GLY A 183 -4.21 3.65 -4.49
CA GLY A 183 -2.98 3.56 -5.27
C GLY A 183 -2.12 4.80 -5.06
N THR A 184 -0.97 4.62 -4.39
CA THR A 184 0.07 5.62 -4.29
C THR A 184 1.25 5.18 -5.14
N LEU A 185 1.66 6.03 -6.09
CA LEU A 185 2.85 5.77 -6.88
C LEU A 185 4.09 6.17 -6.09
N GLY A 186 5.18 5.45 -6.33
CA GLY A 186 6.48 5.86 -5.85
C GLY A 186 6.77 7.29 -6.31
N SER A 187 7.28 8.13 -5.42
CA SER A 187 7.68 9.49 -5.75
C SER A 187 8.84 9.47 -6.75
N GLY A 188 8.60 9.95 -7.97
CA GLY A 188 9.68 10.33 -8.87
C GLY A 188 10.24 11.68 -8.42
N ILE A 189 11.55 11.80 -8.31
CA ILE A 189 12.20 13.10 -8.09
C ILE A 189 12.49 13.67 -9.49
N ASP A 190 11.98 14.87 -9.76
CA ASP A 190 12.42 15.63 -10.94
C ASP A 190 13.88 16.02 -10.74
N VAL A 191 14.75 15.52 -11.62
CA VAL A 191 16.21 15.70 -11.50
C VAL A 191 16.63 17.16 -11.68
N VAL A 192 15.79 17.97 -12.32
CA VAL A 192 16.09 19.39 -12.61
C VAL A 192 15.62 20.30 -11.48
N SER A 193 14.36 20.12 -11.02
CA SER A 193 13.79 20.95 -9.97
C SER A 193 14.02 20.41 -8.56
N GLY A 194 14.35 19.13 -8.41
CA GLY A 194 14.42 18.44 -7.12
C GLY A 194 13.05 18.19 -6.49
N GLU A 195 11.96 18.49 -7.20
CA GLU A 195 10.60 18.31 -6.71
C GLU A 195 10.13 16.86 -6.86
N VAL A 196 9.29 16.44 -5.92
CA VAL A 196 8.65 15.12 -5.96
C VAL A 196 7.40 15.19 -6.86
N LYS A 197 7.45 14.56 -8.03
CA LYS A 197 6.29 14.41 -8.91
C LYS A 197 5.40 13.28 -8.45
N ARG A 198 4.10 13.55 -8.34
CA ARG A 198 3.06 12.61 -7.93
C ARG A 198 1.87 12.69 -8.87
N ASP A 199 2.08 12.42 -10.14
CA ASP A 199 1.10 12.69 -11.19
C ASP A 199 -0.20 11.87 -11.04
N PHE A 200 -0.11 10.62 -10.57
CA PHE A 200 -1.25 9.72 -10.41
C PHE A 200 -1.48 9.26 -8.96
N ASP A 201 -0.98 10.00 -7.99
CA ASP A 201 -1.13 9.68 -6.57
C ASP A 201 -2.59 9.82 -6.12
N ILE A 202 -3.12 8.77 -5.50
CA ILE A 202 -4.48 8.74 -4.95
C ILE A 202 -4.38 8.86 -3.43
N ASN A 203 -4.37 10.09 -2.96
CA ASN A 203 -4.33 10.42 -1.54
C ASN A 203 -5.61 11.15 -1.13
N PRO A 204 -6.60 10.43 -0.55
CA PRO A 204 -7.89 11.02 -0.18
C PRO A 204 -7.77 12.19 0.80
N TYR A 205 -6.83 12.13 1.75
CA TYR A 205 -6.68 13.19 2.74
C TYR A 205 -6.13 14.48 2.12
N SER A 206 -5.07 14.36 1.31
CA SER A 206 -4.54 15.49 0.56
C SER A 206 -5.59 16.05 -0.42
N TYR A 207 -6.37 15.16 -1.05
CA TYR A 207 -7.42 15.57 -1.97
C TYR A 207 -8.51 16.38 -1.26
N ALA A 208 -9.02 15.93 -0.12
CA ALA A 208 -10.02 16.65 0.65
C ALA A 208 -9.55 18.04 1.12
N LEU A 209 -8.26 18.16 1.48
CA LEU A 209 -7.69 19.44 1.93
C LEU A 209 -7.43 20.43 0.78
N ASN A 210 -7.10 19.96 -0.41
CA ASN A 210 -6.58 20.83 -1.49
C ASN A 210 -7.53 20.94 -2.69
N THR A 211 -8.60 20.15 -2.73
CA THR A 211 -9.54 20.18 -3.84
C THR A 211 -10.66 21.18 -3.57
N SER A 212 -11.03 21.91 -4.61
CA SER A 212 -12.12 22.88 -4.54
C SER A 212 -13.44 22.22 -4.16
N ARG A 213 -14.15 22.83 -3.23
CA ARG A 213 -15.49 22.41 -2.80
C ARG A 213 -16.58 22.78 -3.82
N THR A 214 -16.21 23.49 -4.89
CA THR A 214 -17.08 23.83 -6.02
C THR A 214 -17.28 22.65 -6.98
N LEU A 215 -16.43 21.63 -6.91
CA LEU A 215 -16.50 20.46 -7.78
C LEU A 215 -17.59 19.49 -7.28
N ASP A 216 -18.27 18.83 -8.21
CA ASP A 216 -19.22 17.77 -7.92
C ASP A 216 -18.50 16.43 -7.75
N TYR A 217 -18.83 15.67 -6.72
CA TYR A 217 -18.19 14.39 -6.44
C TYR A 217 -18.59 13.28 -7.41
N ILE A 218 -19.69 13.44 -8.15
CA ILE A 218 -20.15 12.49 -9.17
C ILE A 218 -19.49 12.76 -10.52
N GLU A 219 -19.18 14.02 -10.81
CA GLU A 219 -18.73 14.47 -12.11
C GLU A 219 -17.26 14.16 -12.38
N TYR A 220 -16.93 13.95 -13.64
CA TYR A 220 -15.56 13.86 -14.11
C TYR A 220 -15.03 15.23 -14.54
N TYR A 221 -13.88 15.57 -14.05
CA TYR A 221 -13.11 16.75 -14.46
C TYR A 221 -11.86 16.29 -15.20
N VAL A 222 -11.06 17.20 -15.73
CA VAL A 222 -9.81 16.85 -16.39
C VAL A 222 -8.65 16.91 -15.38
N ARG A 223 -7.87 15.85 -15.30
CA ARG A 223 -6.59 15.78 -14.61
C ARG A 223 -5.63 14.94 -15.44
N ASN A 224 -4.39 15.38 -15.59
CA ASN A 224 -3.41 14.66 -16.40
C ASN A 224 -3.92 14.39 -17.85
N TYR A 225 -4.55 15.38 -18.48
CA TYR A 225 -5.11 15.32 -19.84
C TYR A 225 -6.28 14.32 -20.05
N ALA A 226 -6.80 13.73 -18.98
CA ALA A 226 -7.81 12.68 -19.04
C ALA A 226 -8.91 12.89 -17.99
N PRO A 227 -10.08 12.23 -18.15
CA PRO A 227 -11.14 12.26 -17.14
C PRO A 227 -10.64 11.80 -15.77
N PHE A 228 -11.02 12.52 -14.74
CA PHE A 228 -10.66 12.23 -13.34
C PHE A 228 -11.87 12.40 -12.43
N ASN A 229 -12.12 11.39 -11.61
CA ASN A 229 -13.03 11.44 -10.49
C ASN A 229 -12.42 10.63 -9.33
N ILE A 230 -12.24 11.23 -8.16
CA ILE A 230 -11.54 10.60 -7.04
C ILE A 230 -12.24 9.31 -6.57
N THR A 231 -13.57 9.27 -6.57
CA THR A 231 -14.32 8.07 -6.14
C THR A 231 -14.15 6.92 -7.13
N ASN A 232 -14.07 7.23 -8.44
CA ASN A 232 -13.71 6.27 -9.48
C ASN A 232 -12.27 5.77 -9.30
N GLU A 233 -11.33 6.66 -8.98
CA GLU A 233 -9.93 6.27 -8.76
C GLU A 233 -9.77 5.32 -7.57
N LEU A 234 -10.49 5.53 -6.46
CA LEU A 234 -10.43 4.63 -5.30
C LEU A 234 -10.83 3.17 -5.64
N VAL A 235 -11.62 2.97 -6.70
CA VAL A 235 -12.06 1.63 -7.17
C VAL A 235 -11.13 1.09 -8.26
N ASN A 236 -10.55 1.98 -9.08
CA ASN A 236 -9.79 1.60 -10.27
C ASN A 236 -8.27 1.74 -10.12
N ASN A 237 -7.79 2.37 -9.05
CA ASN A 237 -6.37 2.53 -8.76
C ASN A 237 -6.11 2.27 -7.27
N TYR A 238 -5.72 1.05 -6.93
CA TYR A 238 -5.53 0.63 -5.54
C TYR A 238 -4.40 -0.39 -5.40
N MET A 239 -3.93 -0.55 -4.17
CA MET A 239 -2.87 -1.47 -3.80
C MET A 239 -3.37 -2.51 -2.80
N ASP A 240 -2.99 -3.76 -3.03
CA ASP A 240 -3.09 -4.84 -2.05
C ASP A 240 -1.71 -5.16 -1.49
N LEU A 241 -1.61 -5.23 -0.17
CA LEU A 241 -0.40 -5.61 0.54
C LEU A 241 -0.71 -6.82 1.42
N ASN A 242 -0.04 -7.94 1.12
CA ASN A 242 -0.13 -9.17 1.88
C ASN A 242 1.23 -9.48 2.52
N VAL A 243 1.25 -9.65 3.83
CA VAL A 243 2.46 -9.96 4.60
C VAL A 243 2.22 -11.21 5.42
N LEU A 244 3.04 -12.22 5.22
CA LEU A 244 3.10 -13.41 6.06
C LEU A 244 4.48 -13.48 6.72
N ASP A 245 4.51 -13.61 8.03
CA ASP A 245 5.71 -13.87 8.82
C ASP A 245 5.45 -15.08 9.71
N SER A 246 6.32 -16.07 9.67
CA SER A 246 6.22 -17.24 10.53
C SER A 246 7.58 -17.65 11.03
N LYS A 247 7.66 -18.02 12.31
CA LYS A 247 8.87 -18.53 12.95
C LYS A 247 8.52 -19.74 13.79
N PHE A 248 9.28 -20.79 13.63
CA PHE A 248 9.27 -21.94 14.52
C PHE A 248 10.66 -22.14 15.11
N GLN A 249 10.75 -22.37 16.41
CA GLN A 249 12.00 -22.57 17.14
C GLN A 249 11.86 -23.73 18.12
N ALA A 250 12.84 -24.61 18.12
CA ALA A 250 12.97 -25.68 19.08
C ALA A 250 14.32 -25.59 19.79
N GLU A 251 14.31 -25.70 21.11
CA GLU A 251 15.50 -25.74 21.96
C GLU A 251 15.47 -27.00 22.82
N LEU A 252 16.55 -27.74 22.82
CA LEU A 252 16.77 -28.88 23.69
C LEU A 252 17.93 -28.55 24.65
N LYS A 253 17.69 -28.68 25.95
CA LYS A 253 18.72 -28.56 27.00
C LYS A 253 18.94 -29.91 27.67
N TYR A 254 20.23 -30.26 27.84
CA TYR A 254 20.65 -31.47 28.48
C TYR A 254 21.65 -31.15 29.60
N ARG A 255 21.28 -31.57 30.82
CA ARG A 255 22.14 -31.44 32.02
C ARG A 255 22.57 -32.83 32.50
N PRO A 256 23.69 -33.37 31.98
CA PRO A 256 24.19 -34.69 32.43
C PRO A 256 24.49 -34.72 33.93
N ILE A 257 25.09 -33.64 34.44
CA ILE A 257 25.36 -33.37 35.85
C ILE A 257 24.97 -31.92 36.18
N SER A 258 24.82 -31.57 37.47
CA SER A 258 24.39 -30.23 37.88
C SER A 258 25.30 -29.08 37.42
N LYS A 259 26.58 -29.38 37.14
CA LYS A 259 27.60 -28.41 36.76
C LYS A 259 27.69 -28.16 35.26
N VAL A 260 27.10 -29.03 34.44
CA VAL A 260 27.19 -28.98 32.95
C VAL A 260 25.82 -28.80 32.35
N GLU A 261 25.67 -27.79 31.48
CA GLU A 261 24.51 -27.61 30.62
C GLU A 261 24.95 -27.59 29.14
N LEU A 262 24.33 -28.43 28.33
CA LEU A 262 24.45 -28.43 26.89
C LEU A 262 23.10 -28.02 26.31
N ALA A 263 23.07 -27.06 25.37
CA ALA A 263 21.87 -26.62 24.70
C ALA A 263 22.05 -26.63 23.19
N VAL A 264 21.02 -27.09 22.49
CA VAL A 264 20.93 -27.06 21.05
C VAL A 264 19.63 -26.35 20.69
N LEU A 265 19.72 -25.35 19.83
CA LEU A 265 18.58 -24.56 19.33
C LEU A 265 18.59 -24.65 17.82
N GLY A 266 17.40 -24.94 17.26
CA GLY A 266 17.12 -24.81 15.83
C GLY A 266 15.93 -23.88 15.63
N ALA A 267 16.03 -22.99 14.65
CA ALA A 267 14.92 -22.14 14.28
C ALA A 267 14.77 -22.07 12.73
N TYR A 268 13.53 -22.00 12.30
CA TYR A 268 13.17 -21.73 10.92
C TYR A 268 12.25 -20.50 10.87
N LYS A 269 12.57 -19.57 9.99
CA LYS A 269 11.75 -18.40 9.72
C LYS A 269 11.42 -18.34 8.22
N TYR A 270 10.13 -18.15 7.93
CA TYR A 270 9.63 -17.84 6.60
C TYR A 270 8.88 -16.50 6.64
N SER A 271 9.25 -15.60 5.75
CA SER A 271 8.58 -14.31 5.60
C SER A 271 8.34 -14.02 4.12
N THR A 272 7.16 -13.56 3.78
CA THR A 272 6.84 -13.09 2.43
C THR A 272 5.98 -11.84 2.50
N THR A 273 6.29 -10.89 1.62
CA THR A 273 5.52 -9.67 1.40
C THR A 273 5.21 -9.57 -0.08
N THR A 274 3.94 -9.48 -0.42
CA THR A 274 3.48 -9.23 -1.79
C THR A 274 2.73 -7.91 -1.81
N GLN A 275 3.18 -6.98 -2.63
CA GLN A 275 2.55 -5.71 -2.91
C GLN A 275 2.11 -5.72 -4.37
N SER A 276 0.79 -5.68 -4.61
CA SER A 276 0.18 -5.66 -5.94
C SER A 276 -0.53 -4.33 -6.14
N HIS A 277 -0.21 -3.62 -7.21
CA HIS A 277 -0.82 -2.34 -7.58
C HIS A 277 -1.67 -2.54 -8.85
N TYR A 278 -2.95 -2.32 -8.71
CA TYR A 278 -3.96 -2.45 -9.75
C TYR A 278 -4.32 -1.07 -10.27
N ILE A 279 -3.99 -0.78 -11.53
CA ILE A 279 -4.34 0.43 -12.26
C ILE A 279 -5.20 -0.01 -13.42
N LYS A 280 -6.53 0.00 -13.22
CA LYS A 280 -7.48 -0.59 -14.15
C LYS A 280 -7.73 0.27 -15.37
N ASP A 281 -8.43 -0.31 -16.34
CA ASP A 281 -8.76 0.28 -17.64
C ASP A 281 -9.42 1.66 -17.57
N TYR A 282 -10.23 1.87 -16.54
CA TYR A 282 -11.03 3.09 -16.30
C TYR A 282 -10.41 4.04 -15.27
N SER A 283 -9.12 3.88 -14.97
CA SER A 283 -8.39 4.84 -14.15
C SER A 283 -7.93 6.05 -14.95
N ASN A 284 -7.76 7.18 -14.28
CA ASN A 284 -7.20 8.39 -14.90
C ASN A 284 -5.84 8.12 -15.54
N GLN A 285 -4.99 7.31 -14.90
CA GLN A 285 -3.68 6.95 -15.47
C GLN A 285 -3.83 6.19 -16.79
N ALA A 286 -4.69 5.18 -16.87
CA ALA A 286 -4.90 4.43 -18.09
C ALA A 286 -5.48 5.33 -19.21
N TRP A 287 -6.37 6.23 -18.87
CA TRP A 287 -6.93 7.21 -19.83
C TRP A 287 -5.90 8.24 -20.25
N ALA A 288 -5.04 8.73 -19.35
CA ALA A 288 -3.98 9.69 -19.69
C ALA A 288 -3.01 9.14 -20.76
N TYR A 289 -2.66 7.85 -20.66
CA TYR A 289 -1.85 7.17 -21.68
C TYR A 289 -2.55 6.98 -23.04
N ARG A 290 -3.85 7.30 -23.13
CA ARG A 290 -4.68 7.22 -24.36
C ARG A 290 -5.23 8.55 -24.80
N ALA A 291 -5.00 9.63 -24.05
CA ALA A 291 -5.57 10.96 -24.32
C ALA A 291 -4.87 11.63 -25.50
N MET A 292 -5.38 11.36 -26.74
CA MET A 292 -4.84 11.86 -27.99
C MET A 292 -5.90 12.32 -29.00
N ASP A 293 -7.16 12.45 -28.58
CA ASP A 293 -8.28 12.80 -29.45
C ASP A 293 -8.23 14.25 -29.94
N ASP A 294 -7.76 15.18 -29.10
CA ASP A 294 -7.47 16.56 -29.46
C ASP A 294 -5.98 16.74 -29.78
N ALA A 295 -5.65 17.35 -30.94
CA ALA A 295 -4.27 17.51 -31.37
C ALA A 295 -3.42 18.32 -30.39
N THR A 296 -3.99 19.36 -29.76
CA THR A 296 -3.25 20.18 -28.77
C THR A 296 -3.00 19.43 -27.48
N MET A 297 -3.98 18.65 -27.02
CA MET A 297 -3.82 17.78 -25.85
C MET A 297 -2.80 16.67 -26.14
N ARG A 298 -2.91 16.03 -27.30
CA ARG A 298 -1.96 14.99 -27.75
C ARG A 298 -0.53 15.50 -27.74
N ASP A 299 -0.29 16.65 -28.37
CA ASP A 299 1.07 17.20 -28.55
C ASP A 299 1.65 17.73 -27.22
N ALA A 300 0.79 18.04 -26.22
CA ALA A 300 1.18 18.45 -24.86
C ALA A 300 1.24 17.29 -23.86
N ASN A 301 0.69 16.11 -24.20
CA ASN A 301 0.56 14.99 -23.30
C ASN A 301 1.89 14.22 -23.14
N PRO A 302 2.59 14.29 -22.00
CA PRO A 302 3.87 13.65 -21.79
C PRO A 302 3.80 12.12 -21.63
N TRP A 303 2.57 11.55 -21.52
CA TRP A 303 2.35 10.10 -21.36
C TRP A 303 2.28 9.36 -22.70
N LEU A 304 2.26 10.09 -23.81
CA LEU A 304 2.30 9.52 -25.16
C LEU A 304 3.75 9.37 -25.62
N TYR A 305 3.96 8.38 -26.45
CA TYR A 305 5.26 8.06 -27.01
C TYR A 305 5.41 8.65 -28.42
N THR A 306 6.51 9.35 -28.65
CA THR A 306 6.91 9.83 -29.99
C THR A 306 8.12 9.03 -30.46
N ASP A 307 7.96 8.27 -31.54
CA ASP A 307 9.00 7.38 -32.05
C ASP A 307 10.20 8.21 -32.59
N PRO A 308 11.38 8.15 -31.93
CA PRO A 308 12.53 8.93 -32.34
C PRO A 308 13.14 8.46 -33.66
N ASP A 309 12.87 7.24 -34.11
CA ASP A 309 13.39 6.67 -35.36
C ASP A 309 12.57 7.08 -36.54
N LYS A 310 11.42 7.72 -36.37
CA LYS A 310 10.54 8.17 -37.42
C LYS A 310 10.45 9.69 -37.46
N ALA A 311 11.00 10.30 -38.54
CA ALA A 311 10.89 11.72 -38.72
C ALA A 311 9.40 12.15 -38.80
N ASN A 312 9.03 13.22 -38.09
CA ASN A 312 7.66 13.76 -37.99
C ASN A 312 6.62 12.78 -37.46
N SER A 313 7.01 11.79 -36.63
CA SER A 313 6.04 10.92 -35.94
C SER A 313 5.20 11.75 -34.98
N LEU A 314 3.90 11.46 -34.93
CA LEU A 314 3.00 12.05 -33.95
C LEU A 314 3.07 11.24 -32.65
N PRO A 315 2.82 11.87 -31.48
CA PRO A 315 2.65 11.16 -30.22
C PRO A 315 1.53 10.12 -30.31
N VAL A 316 1.79 8.89 -29.85
CA VAL A 316 0.84 7.76 -29.89
C VAL A 316 0.80 7.07 -28.54
N SER A 317 -0.30 6.36 -28.28
CA SER A 317 -0.43 5.56 -27.07
C SER A 317 0.42 4.29 -27.14
N VAL A 318 1.14 4.01 -26.07
CA VAL A 318 1.77 2.69 -25.83
C VAL A 318 0.85 1.75 -25.05
N LEU A 319 -0.34 2.23 -24.66
CA LEU A 319 -1.37 1.50 -23.92
C LEU A 319 -2.72 1.61 -24.67
N PRO A 320 -2.88 0.99 -25.85
CA PRO A 320 -4.12 1.13 -26.64
C PRO A 320 -5.35 0.55 -25.92
N VAL A 321 -5.16 -0.48 -25.09
CA VAL A 321 -6.20 -1.13 -24.29
C VAL A 321 -5.69 -1.50 -22.90
N GLY A 322 -6.61 -1.71 -21.97
CA GLY A 322 -6.27 -2.20 -20.64
C GLY A 322 -5.67 -1.13 -19.72
N GLY A 323 -5.19 -1.57 -18.60
CA GLY A 323 -4.50 -0.78 -17.60
C GLY A 323 -3.10 -1.32 -17.29
N PHE A 324 -2.61 -1.06 -16.08
CA PHE A 324 -1.33 -1.56 -15.61
C PHE A 324 -1.50 -2.49 -14.42
N PHE A 325 -0.60 -3.45 -14.30
CA PHE A 325 -0.43 -4.25 -13.10
C PHE A 325 1.03 -4.26 -12.70
N LYS A 326 1.31 -3.88 -11.45
CA LYS A 326 2.66 -3.88 -10.90
C LYS A 326 2.67 -4.75 -9.65
N GLU A 327 3.65 -5.63 -9.55
CA GLU A 327 3.80 -6.48 -8.37
C GLU A 327 5.24 -6.46 -7.90
N THR A 328 5.42 -6.33 -6.59
CA THR A 328 6.70 -6.55 -5.93
C THR A 328 6.51 -7.63 -4.87
N LYS A 329 7.30 -8.68 -4.94
CA LYS A 329 7.27 -9.78 -3.99
C LYS A 329 8.64 -9.96 -3.36
N TYR A 330 8.67 -9.89 -2.04
CA TYR A 330 9.83 -10.23 -1.22
C TYR A 330 9.57 -11.55 -0.52
N SER A 331 10.55 -12.45 -0.52
CA SER A 331 10.52 -13.67 0.28
C SER A 331 11.85 -13.90 0.98
N MET A 332 11.77 -14.46 2.18
CA MET A 332 12.94 -14.79 2.98
C MET A 332 12.71 -16.14 3.68
N ASN A 333 13.67 -17.02 3.50
CA ASN A 333 13.81 -18.26 4.28
C ASN A 333 15.08 -18.14 5.13
N SER A 334 14.97 -18.43 6.43
CA SER A 334 16.12 -18.42 7.33
C SER A 334 16.13 -19.68 8.19
N TRP A 335 17.29 -20.26 8.31
CA TRP A 335 17.60 -21.35 9.23
C TRP A 335 18.68 -20.88 10.20
N ASP A 336 18.40 -21.04 11.49
CA ASP A 336 19.33 -20.74 12.55
C ASP A 336 19.59 -22.01 13.36
N PHE A 337 20.84 -22.28 13.61
CA PHE A 337 21.30 -23.37 14.47
C PHE A 337 22.31 -22.83 15.47
N ARG A 338 22.12 -23.18 16.76
CA ARG A 338 23.05 -22.83 17.82
C ARG A 338 23.27 -24.02 18.74
N ALA A 339 24.51 -24.30 19.06
CA ALA A 339 24.91 -25.26 20.08
C ALA A 339 25.79 -24.57 21.10
N THR A 340 25.48 -24.74 22.39
CA THR A 340 26.23 -24.12 23.47
C THR A 340 26.52 -25.13 24.56
N GLY A 341 27.63 -24.96 25.25
CA GLY A 341 28.01 -25.71 26.44
C GLY A 341 28.48 -24.78 27.55
N SER A 342 28.04 -25.05 28.77
CA SER A 342 28.50 -24.32 29.93
C SER A 342 28.92 -25.29 31.02
N TYR A 343 29.96 -24.93 31.78
CA TYR A 343 30.42 -25.61 33.00
C TYR A 343 30.54 -24.57 34.09
N ASN A 344 29.84 -24.82 35.23
CA ASN A 344 29.86 -23.94 36.39
C ASN A 344 30.19 -24.75 37.61
N ASP A 345 31.26 -24.39 38.31
CA ASP A 345 31.69 -25.08 39.54
C ASP A 345 32.24 -24.09 40.58
N VAL A 346 32.06 -24.45 41.84
CA VAL A 346 32.68 -23.76 42.97
C VAL A 346 33.56 -24.76 43.68
N TYR A 347 34.87 -24.49 43.68
CA TYR A 347 35.89 -25.32 44.29
C TYR A 347 36.38 -24.65 45.61
N ASN A 348 36.37 -25.40 46.71
CA ASN A 348 36.81 -24.94 48.04
C ASN A 348 36.13 -23.62 48.49
N GLU A 349 34.86 -23.38 48.14
CA GLU A 349 34.05 -22.20 48.50
C GLU A 349 34.61 -20.85 48.00
N ASP A 350 35.90 -20.76 47.65
CA ASP A 350 36.60 -19.53 47.27
C ASP A 350 36.87 -19.41 45.73
N HIS A 351 36.81 -20.52 45.01
CA HIS A 351 37.14 -20.54 43.59
C HIS A 351 35.93 -20.82 42.71
N ILE A 352 35.47 -19.82 41.96
CA ILE A 352 34.31 -19.93 41.05
C ILE A 352 34.85 -20.09 39.62
N PHE A 353 34.49 -21.20 38.98
CA PHE A 353 34.83 -21.49 37.59
C PHE A 353 33.56 -21.44 36.73
N ASN A 354 33.56 -20.54 35.73
CA ASN A 354 32.48 -20.46 34.77
C ASN A 354 33.09 -20.55 33.37
N PHE A 355 32.84 -21.65 32.67
CA PHE A 355 33.21 -21.81 31.26
C PHE A 355 31.96 -21.83 30.41
N PHE A 356 32.00 -21.09 29.34
CA PHE A 356 30.92 -21.04 28.35
C PHE A 356 31.52 -21.03 26.97
N GLY A 357 30.96 -21.79 26.03
CA GLY A 357 31.38 -21.76 24.64
C GLY A 357 30.29 -22.31 23.75
N GLY A 358 30.35 -21.98 22.48
CA GLY A 358 29.35 -22.43 21.53
C GLY A 358 29.69 -22.14 20.09
N MET A 359 28.78 -22.63 19.24
CA MET A 359 28.80 -22.36 17.82
C MET A 359 27.40 -21.92 17.37
N GLU A 360 27.37 -21.07 16.38
CA GLU A 360 26.15 -20.61 15.70
C GLU A 360 26.33 -20.72 14.20
N ALA A 361 25.34 -21.24 13.51
CA ALA A 361 25.28 -21.30 12.05
C ALA A 361 23.97 -20.69 11.60
N ASN A 362 24.03 -19.79 10.65
CA ASN A 362 22.87 -19.12 10.07
C ASN A 362 22.88 -19.22 8.56
N SER A 363 21.70 -19.42 7.99
CA SER A 363 21.47 -19.48 6.56
C SER A 363 20.24 -18.66 6.22
N VAL A 364 20.43 -17.62 5.41
CA VAL A 364 19.32 -16.74 4.97
C VAL A 364 19.34 -16.66 3.46
N ASP A 365 18.20 -17.04 2.87
CA ASP A 365 17.91 -16.88 1.45
C ASP A 365 16.82 -15.82 1.28
N ARG A 366 17.12 -14.78 0.50
CA ARG A 366 16.19 -13.70 0.16
C ARG A 366 15.97 -13.69 -1.33
N SER A 367 14.73 -13.45 -1.73
CA SER A 367 14.36 -13.25 -3.13
C SER A 367 13.45 -12.03 -3.23
N GLU A 368 13.73 -11.20 -4.21
CA GLU A 368 12.90 -10.11 -4.66
C GLU A 368 12.50 -10.36 -6.11
N THR A 369 11.19 -10.32 -6.38
CA THR A 369 10.64 -10.38 -7.73
C THR A 369 9.86 -9.10 -7.97
N TRP A 370 10.13 -8.43 -9.07
CA TRP A 370 9.42 -7.24 -9.47
C TRP A 370 8.86 -7.43 -10.89
N TYR A 371 7.61 -7.04 -11.09
CA TYR A 371 6.89 -7.12 -12.36
C TYR A 371 6.14 -5.81 -12.64
N ASN A 372 6.21 -5.33 -13.87
CA ASN A 372 5.48 -4.18 -14.37
C ASN A 372 4.87 -4.51 -15.73
N GLY A 373 3.57 -4.76 -15.75
CA GLY A 373 2.80 -5.10 -16.95
C GLY A 373 1.87 -3.98 -17.36
N ALA A 374 1.77 -3.75 -18.68
CA ALA A 374 0.82 -2.85 -19.31
C ALA A 374 -0.17 -3.65 -20.16
N GLY A 375 -1.29 -3.04 -20.56
CA GLY A 375 -2.30 -3.67 -21.40
C GLY A 375 -3.13 -4.75 -20.66
N MET A 376 -3.22 -4.67 -19.35
CA MET A 376 -4.02 -5.61 -18.56
C MET A 376 -5.50 -5.29 -18.67
N GLN A 377 -6.25 -6.16 -19.33
CA GLN A 377 -7.70 -6.05 -19.49
C GLN A 377 -8.41 -6.70 -18.30
N TYR A 378 -8.77 -5.89 -17.31
CA TYR A 378 -9.32 -6.38 -16.04
C TYR A 378 -10.69 -7.03 -16.19
N ASP A 379 -11.53 -6.50 -17.08
CA ASP A 379 -12.87 -7.06 -17.37
C ASP A 379 -12.80 -8.40 -18.10
N MET A 380 -11.63 -8.76 -18.66
CA MET A 380 -11.35 -10.02 -19.33
C MET A 380 -10.49 -10.96 -18.48
N GLY A 381 -10.51 -10.82 -17.15
CA GLY A 381 -9.75 -11.67 -16.24
C GLY A 381 -8.24 -11.37 -16.24
N MET A 382 -7.85 -10.11 -16.40
CA MET A 382 -6.45 -9.66 -16.47
C MET A 382 -5.68 -10.24 -17.67
N LEU A 383 -6.36 -10.46 -18.80
CA LEU A 383 -5.69 -10.85 -20.03
C LEU A 383 -4.76 -9.71 -20.49
N ALA A 384 -3.48 -10.00 -20.66
CA ALA A 384 -2.50 -9.03 -21.12
C ALA A 384 -2.57 -8.87 -22.64
N ALA A 385 -2.73 -7.62 -23.10
CA ALA A 385 -2.66 -7.23 -24.51
C ALA A 385 -1.52 -6.22 -24.69
N TYR A 386 -0.31 -6.74 -24.85
CA TYR A 386 0.89 -5.91 -25.00
C TYR A 386 0.95 -5.27 -26.38
N ASP A 387 1.26 -3.96 -26.42
CA ASP A 387 1.68 -3.28 -27.63
C ASP A 387 3.21 -3.30 -27.75
N TYR A 388 3.76 -3.47 -28.96
CA TYR A 388 5.20 -3.50 -29.15
C TYR A 388 5.86 -2.14 -28.83
N LEU A 389 5.13 -1.04 -29.01
CA LEU A 389 5.62 0.32 -28.70
C LEU A 389 5.92 0.49 -27.20
N PHE A 390 5.20 -0.20 -26.33
CA PHE A 390 5.50 -0.23 -24.91
C PHE A 390 6.90 -0.78 -24.64
N PHE A 391 7.27 -1.85 -25.32
CA PHE A 391 8.61 -2.44 -25.18
C PHE A 391 9.67 -1.62 -25.90
N LYS A 392 9.33 -1.01 -27.06
CA LYS A 392 10.25 -0.13 -27.78
C LYS A 392 10.61 1.09 -26.92
N GLN A 393 9.63 1.82 -26.40
CA GLN A 393 9.83 2.93 -25.49
C GLN A 393 10.66 2.50 -24.28
N GLY A 394 10.31 1.39 -23.65
CA GLY A 394 11.05 0.90 -22.49
C GLY A 394 12.49 0.51 -22.81
N SER A 395 12.77 -0.01 -24.00
CA SER A 395 14.15 -0.28 -24.45
C SER A 395 14.97 1.00 -24.61
N GLU A 396 14.37 2.06 -25.12
CA GLU A 396 15.00 3.38 -25.27
C GLU A 396 15.26 4.06 -23.92
N GLU A 397 14.34 3.88 -22.96
CA GLU A 397 14.42 4.44 -21.62
C GLU A 397 15.14 3.52 -20.59
N ASN A 398 15.69 2.38 -21.02
CA ASN A 398 16.26 1.33 -20.16
C ASN A 398 15.30 0.85 -19.06
N ALA A 399 13.99 0.82 -19.37
CA ALA A 399 12.99 0.36 -18.42
C ALA A 399 13.07 -1.16 -18.22
N GLN A 400 12.75 -1.58 -16.99
CA GLN A 400 12.67 -2.99 -16.64
C GLN A 400 11.20 -3.40 -16.45
N TYR A 401 10.83 -4.55 -16.99
CA TYR A 401 9.47 -5.10 -16.88
C TYR A 401 9.38 -6.23 -15.87
N TYR A 402 10.49 -6.96 -15.71
CA TYR A 402 10.59 -8.08 -14.80
C TYR A 402 12.00 -8.19 -14.27
N THR A 403 12.13 -8.36 -12.97
CA THR A 403 13.43 -8.56 -12.31
C THR A 403 13.29 -9.61 -11.22
N VAL A 404 14.26 -10.50 -11.15
CA VAL A 404 14.45 -11.42 -10.03
C VAL A 404 15.83 -11.20 -9.45
N LYS A 405 15.88 -10.87 -8.16
CA LYS A 405 17.13 -10.80 -7.40
C LYS A 405 17.07 -11.83 -6.30
N SER A 406 18.13 -12.60 -6.13
CA SER A 406 18.27 -13.50 -5.00
C SER A 406 19.62 -13.31 -4.32
N THR A 407 19.60 -13.39 -3.01
CA THR A 407 20.78 -13.26 -2.17
C THR A 407 20.78 -14.36 -1.14
N SER A 408 21.88 -15.10 -1.05
CA SER A 408 22.09 -16.13 -0.05
C SER A 408 23.22 -15.71 0.88
N THR A 409 22.94 -15.73 2.17
CA THR A 409 23.95 -15.45 3.21
C THR A 409 24.12 -16.69 4.07
N ARG A 410 25.34 -17.09 4.31
CA ARG A 410 25.71 -18.20 5.20
C ARG A 410 26.75 -17.69 6.17
N SER A 411 26.58 -17.96 7.43
CA SER A 411 27.54 -17.59 8.47
C SER A 411 27.71 -18.72 9.47
N VAL A 412 28.91 -18.89 9.96
CA VAL A 412 29.26 -19.75 11.09
C VAL A 412 30.15 -18.95 12.03
N ALA A 413 29.83 -18.96 13.30
CA ALA A 413 30.61 -18.29 14.34
C ALA A 413 30.86 -19.24 15.51
N PHE A 414 32.01 -19.10 16.12
CA PHE A 414 32.37 -19.76 17.36
C PHE A 414 32.62 -18.69 18.42
N PHE A 415 32.25 -18.97 19.64
CA PHE A 415 32.37 -18.03 20.75
C PHE A 415 32.63 -18.78 22.05
N GLY A 416 33.30 -18.12 23.01
CA GLY A 416 33.58 -18.69 24.31
C GLY A 416 34.11 -17.67 25.31
#